data_214ac5eac21fd3a4f8cde6b81f693eb2
#
_entry.id   214ac5eac21fd3a4f8cde6b81f693eb2
#
_cell.length_a   1.000
_cell.length_b   1.000
_cell.length_c   1.000
_cell.angle_alpha   90.00
_cell.angle_beta   90.00
_cell.angle_gamma   90.00
#
_symmetry.space_group_name_H-M   'P 1'
#
loop_
_entity.id
_entity.type
_entity.pdbx_description
1 polymer ?
#
loop_
_entity_poly.entity_id
_entity_poly.type
_entity_poly.pdbx_seq_one_letter_code
_entity_poly.pdbx_strand_id
1 'polypeptide(L)'
;MDTEVIIESKSGGNSDRRMTLEEISEIIGISRTTIYKVIRNKGVVSDKTREKVEQALEKYHYVENKNARNLAMNRQYTIGYVGFRSRSSAYFSPEVRKGLDRAIREFGDDGLNILVSEFDVHNPMQQMAAVDQMLREGVRSFVLAFSDTEVIRQILEKLKKLKCLVVLLSRDLQENTGNHYVGVDYYQSGVLAAELLGKMLPQGGSIFVPVTEEYLTNRDIQHRLNAFLTKMQEFPSCEVLPVVHGLTEAEEIRREVKGAIAKNKDLAGIFDLTYRLDVVADVLREEGREDLRLTGFDLYPEIMEDVQDSLIDAVVYQDLNKQAYEGMKLLFEEMCYGKHLSEKKHYSKLEVVMSSNLSYFR
;
A
#
# COMPACT_ATOMS: atom_id res chain seq x y z
N MET A 1 74.68 2.72 -21.30
CA MET A 1 73.49 2.18 -21.91
C MET A 1 72.64 1.73 -20.72
N ASP A 2 71.82 2.67 -20.26
CA ASP A 2 71.11 2.53 -18.99
C ASP A 2 69.76 1.90 -19.26
N THR A 3 69.45 0.85 -18.52
CA THR A 3 68.16 0.17 -18.60
C THR A 3 67.30 0.72 -17.46
N GLU A 4 66.35 1.60 -17.79
CA GLU A 4 65.34 2.07 -16.86
C GLU A 4 64.37 0.94 -16.51
N VAL A 5 64.24 0.68 -15.21
CA VAL A 5 63.25 -0.21 -14.64
C VAL A 5 62.02 0.64 -14.31
N ILE A 6 60.95 0.44 -15.08
CA ILE A 6 59.63 1.05 -14.79
C ILE A 6 59.01 0.27 -13.65
N ILE A 7 58.86 0.92 -12.49
CA ILE A 7 58.06 0.42 -11.35
C ILE A 7 56.63 0.84 -11.59
N GLU A 8 55.79 -0.09 -12.00
CA GLU A 8 54.32 0.11 -12.01
C GLU A 8 53.81 0.15 -10.58
N SER A 9 53.36 1.30 -10.15
CA SER A 9 52.62 1.50 -8.91
C SER A 9 51.19 0.95 -9.05
N LYS A 10 50.92 -0.22 -8.51
CA LYS A 10 49.54 -0.68 -8.25
C LYS A 10 48.97 0.10 -7.09
N SER A 11 48.37 1.24 -7.35
CA SER A 11 47.45 1.93 -6.43
C SER A 11 46.04 1.85 -7.01
N GLY A 12 45.33 0.79 -6.68
CA GLY A 12 43.88 0.63 -6.88
C GLY A 12 43.28 0.37 -5.52
N GLY A 13 43.17 1.43 -4.69
CA GLY A 13 42.48 1.37 -3.42
C GLY A 13 40.98 1.21 -3.62
N ASN A 14 40.45 0.06 -3.22
CA ASN A 14 39.03 -0.22 -3.11
C ASN A 14 38.48 0.50 -1.87
N SER A 15 38.11 1.78 -1.98
CA SER A 15 37.76 2.67 -0.86
C SER A 15 36.35 2.52 -0.35
N ASP A 16 35.62 1.44 -0.70
CA ASP A 16 34.19 1.28 -0.31
C ASP A 16 33.88 -0.10 0.31
N ARG A 17 34.89 -0.85 0.72
CA ARG A 17 34.68 -2.13 1.38
C ARG A 17 34.51 -1.93 2.88
N ARG A 18 33.26 -2.08 3.36
CA ARG A 18 32.95 -2.09 4.80
C ARG A 18 33.67 -3.24 5.49
N MET A 19 34.32 -2.95 6.62
CA MET A 19 35.03 -3.98 7.40
C MET A 19 34.04 -4.94 8.07
N THR A 20 34.37 -6.21 8.05
CA THR A 20 33.62 -7.28 8.73
C THR A 20 33.97 -7.38 10.20
N LEU A 21 33.13 -8.00 11.04
CA LEU A 21 33.46 -8.28 12.44
C LEU A 21 34.65 -9.21 12.57
N GLU A 22 34.90 -10.05 11.60
CA GLU A 22 36.05 -10.96 11.55
C GLU A 22 37.35 -10.16 11.45
N GLU A 23 37.42 -9.25 10.49
CA GLU A 23 38.57 -8.35 10.29
C GLU A 23 38.80 -7.46 11.53
N ILE A 24 37.74 -6.91 12.13
CA ILE A 24 37.85 -6.13 13.38
C ILE A 24 38.34 -7.00 14.54
N SER A 25 37.83 -8.24 14.68
CA SER A 25 38.21 -9.20 15.69
C SER A 25 39.70 -9.51 15.64
N GLU A 26 40.24 -9.73 14.43
CA GLU A 26 41.66 -9.96 14.18
C GLU A 26 42.53 -8.75 14.54
N ILE A 27 42.08 -7.54 14.14
CA ILE A 27 42.83 -6.30 14.38
C ILE A 27 42.94 -5.98 15.88
N ILE A 28 41.81 -6.13 16.62
CA ILE A 28 41.80 -5.76 18.05
C ILE A 28 42.14 -6.91 18.98
N GLY A 29 42.29 -8.13 18.46
CA GLY A 29 42.61 -9.32 19.26
C GLY A 29 41.53 -9.72 20.27
N ILE A 30 40.28 -9.43 19.97
CA ILE A 30 39.12 -9.76 20.81
C ILE A 30 38.18 -10.65 20.01
N SER A 31 37.73 -11.77 20.62
CA SER A 31 36.87 -12.73 19.92
C SER A 31 35.54 -12.09 19.43
N ARG A 32 35.06 -12.54 18.27
CA ARG A 32 33.77 -12.15 17.71
C ARG A 32 32.64 -12.27 18.72
N THR A 33 32.63 -13.32 19.52
CA THR A 33 31.63 -13.52 20.59
C THR A 33 31.67 -12.41 21.63
N THR A 34 32.86 -11.93 22.00
CA THR A 34 33.02 -10.83 22.96
C THR A 34 32.61 -9.49 22.34
N ILE A 35 32.94 -9.24 21.08
CA ILE A 35 32.49 -8.06 20.32
C ILE A 35 30.94 -8.05 20.26
N TYR A 36 30.32 -9.18 19.95
CA TYR A 36 28.87 -9.32 19.97
C TYR A 36 28.23 -9.04 21.33
N LYS A 37 28.85 -9.46 22.44
CA LYS A 37 28.36 -9.15 23.78
C LYS A 37 28.33 -7.64 24.05
N VAL A 38 29.37 -6.92 23.59
CA VAL A 38 29.44 -5.46 23.70
C VAL A 38 28.35 -4.79 22.85
N ILE A 39 28.24 -5.13 21.56
CA ILE A 39 27.23 -4.58 20.64
C ILE A 39 25.80 -4.77 21.19
N ARG A 40 25.54 -5.92 21.81
CA ARG A 40 24.21 -6.29 22.34
C ARG A 40 23.98 -5.88 23.78
N ASN A 41 24.97 -5.30 24.43
CA ASN A 41 24.91 -5.01 25.86
C ASN A 41 24.47 -6.22 26.72
N LYS A 42 24.91 -7.44 26.32
CA LYS A 42 24.54 -8.70 26.98
C LYS A 42 25.78 -9.41 27.52
N GLY A 43 25.64 -9.96 28.74
CA GLY A 43 26.71 -10.71 29.42
C GLY A 43 27.75 -9.81 30.09
N VAL A 44 28.64 -10.44 30.86
CA VAL A 44 29.69 -9.72 31.60
C VAL A 44 30.89 -9.53 30.68
N VAL A 45 31.25 -8.28 30.43
CA VAL A 45 32.46 -7.87 29.70
C VAL A 45 33.12 -6.78 30.54
N SER A 46 34.45 -6.84 30.71
CA SER A 46 35.17 -5.82 31.49
C SER A 46 35.07 -4.46 30.80
N ASP A 47 35.05 -3.36 31.56
CA ASP A 47 34.93 -2.00 31.04
C ASP A 47 36.03 -1.67 30.04
N LYS A 48 37.29 -2.11 30.32
CA LYS A 48 38.42 -1.95 29.44
C LYS A 48 38.25 -2.68 28.08
N THR A 49 37.62 -3.84 28.10
CA THR A 49 37.32 -4.59 26.88
C THR A 49 36.18 -3.95 26.09
N ARG A 50 35.14 -3.45 26.80
CA ARG A 50 34.01 -2.73 26.22
C ARG A 50 34.50 -1.48 25.48
N GLU A 51 35.27 -0.63 26.18
CA GLU A 51 35.81 0.60 25.62
C GLU A 51 36.68 0.34 24.37
N LYS A 52 37.56 -0.68 24.41
CA LYS A 52 38.38 -1.06 23.25
C LYS A 52 37.53 -1.49 22.05
N VAL A 53 36.45 -2.21 22.27
CA VAL A 53 35.51 -2.65 21.20
C VAL A 53 34.74 -1.44 20.65
N GLU A 54 34.19 -0.60 21.50
CA GLU A 54 33.43 0.59 21.07
C GLU A 54 34.28 1.53 20.22
N GLN A 55 35.51 1.83 20.66
CA GLN A 55 36.47 2.62 19.88
C GLN A 55 36.81 2.00 18.53
N ALA A 56 36.96 0.68 18.46
CA ALA A 56 37.19 0.02 17.20
C ALA A 56 36.01 0.07 16.24
N LEU A 57 34.78 -0.17 16.75
CA LEU A 57 33.58 -0.08 15.97
C LEU A 57 33.36 1.33 15.39
N GLU A 58 33.62 2.37 16.18
CA GLU A 58 33.57 3.77 15.74
C GLU A 58 34.66 4.09 14.72
N LYS A 59 35.92 3.74 15.01
CA LYS A 59 37.09 4.00 14.14
C LYS A 59 36.94 3.39 12.75
N TYR A 60 36.37 2.18 12.66
CA TYR A 60 36.21 1.45 11.40
C TYR A 60 34.81 1.64 10.81
N HIS A 61 33.99 2.57 11.34
CA HIS A 61 32.61 2.85 10.90
C HIS A 61 31.81 1.55 10.71
N TYR A 62 31.97 0.62 11.66
CA TYR A 62 31.32 -0.68 11.56
C TYR A 62 29.80 -0.52 11.65
N VAL A 63 29.11 -0.96 10.60
CA VAL A 63 27.66 -1.13 10.60
C VAL A 63 27.37 -2.63 10.59
N GLU A 64 26.62 -3.10 11.61
CA GLU A 64 26.25 -4.52 11.68
C GLU A 64 25.56 -4.95 10.38
N ASN A 65 26.17 -5.89 9.66
CA ASN A 65 25.53 -6.50 8.50
C ASN A 65 24.49 -7.52 9.01
N LYS A 66 23.27 -7.03 9.23
CA LYS A 66 22.16 -7.84 9.74
C LYS A 66 21.80 -8.96 8.76
N ASN A 67 22.00 -8.76 7.48
CA ASN A 67 21.73 -9.72 6.41
C ASN A 67 22.69 -10.92 6.49
N ALA A 68 23.99 -10.68 6.63
CA ALA A 68 24.97 -11.76 6.80
C ALA A 68 24.69 -12.59 8.07
N ARG A 69 24.16 -11.95 9.13
CA ARG A 69 23.77 -12.65 10.35
C ARG A 69 22.50 -13.48 10.15
N ASN A 70 21.49 -12.95 9.48
CA ASN A 70 20.22 -13.66 9.23
C ASN A 70 20.45 -14.88 8.32
N LEU A 71 21.27 -14.74 7.28
CA LEU A 71 21.74 -15.83 6.43
C LEU A 71 22.49 -16.91 7.23
N ALA A 72 23.43 -16.50 8.09
CA ALA A 72 24.18 -17.43 8.95
C ALA A 72 23.31 -18.13 10.00
N MET A 73 22.21 -17.55 10.42
CA MET A 73 21.26 -18.12 11.40
C MET A 73 20.07 -18.84 10.75
N ASN A 74 19.98 -18.86 9.41
CA ASN A 74 18.85 -19.43 8.63
C ASN A 74 17.47 -18.99 9.16
N ARG A 75 17.36 -17.72 9.58
CA ARG A 75 16.11 -17.18 10.13
C ARG A 75 15.14 -16.84 9.03
N GLN A 76 13.94 -17.38 9.12
CA GLN A 76 12.81 -17.00 8.28
C GLN A 76 11.83 -16.12 9.06
N TYR A 77 11.36 -15.08 8.40
CA TYR A 77 10.36 -14.14 8.90
C TYR A 77 9.09 -14.30 8.07
N THR A 78 8.15 -15.06 8.59
CA THR A 78 6.92 -15.34 7.86
C THR A 78 5.84 -14.33 8.20
N ILE A 79 5.30 -13.67 7.17
CA ILE A 79 4.15 -12.77 7.24
C ILE A 79 2.98 -13.42 6.51
N GLY A 80 1.81 -13.46 7.16
CA GLY A 80 0.57 -13.88 6.53
C GLY A 80 -0.09 -12.68 5.85
N TYR A 81 -0.40 -12.79 4.57
CA TYR A 81 -1.33 -11.92 3.88
C TYR A 81 -2.68 -12.62 3.75
N VAL A 82 -3.75 -11.98 4.24
CA VAL A 82 -5.11 -12.46 4.02
C VAL A 82 -5.95 -11.32 3.48
N GLY A 83 -6.37 -11.44 2.23
CA GLY A 83 -7.15 -10.44 1.52
C GLY A 83 -8.34 -11.03 0.79
N PHE A 84 -9.16 -10.19 0.18
CA PHE A 84 -10.37 -10.61 -0.52
C PHE A 84 -10.21 -10.54 -2.04
N ARG A 85 -11.04 -11.34 -2.72
CA ARG A 85 -11.32 -11.24 -4.15
C ARG A 85 -12.73 -10.72 -4.35
N SER A 86 -12.87 -9.74 -5.23
CA SER A 86 -14.16 -9.16 -5.62
C SER A 86 -14.27 -9.11 -7.14
N ARG A 87 -15.47 -9.31 -7.67
CA ARG A 87 -15.73 -9.14 -9.10
C ARG A 87 -15.82 -7.67 -9.49
N SER A 88 -16.39 -6.84 -8.62
CA SER A 88 -16.52 -5.39 -8.83
C SER A 88 -15.17 -4.67 -8.78
N SER A 89 -14.20 -5.20 -8.06
CA SER A 89 -12.83 -4.66 -7.96
C SER A 89 -11.81 -5.74 -8.35
N ALA A 90 -11.97 -6.32 -9.52
CA ALA A 90 -11.12 -7.44 -9.98
C ALA A 90 -9.63 -7.08 -10.04
N TYR A 91 -9.30 -5.80 -10.22
CA TYR A 91 -7.92 -5.28 -10.22
C TYR A 91 -7.26 -5.25 -8.84
N PHE A 92 -8.02 -5.26 -7.73
CA PHE A 92 -7.49 -5.14 -6.37
C PHE A 92 -6.47 -6.23 -6.03
N SER A 93 -6.86 -7.49 -6.19
CA SER A 93 -6.01 -8.64 -5.87
C SER A 93 -4.73 -8.69 -6.74
N PRO A 94 -4.77 -8.52 -8.08
CA PRO A 94 -3.58 -8.43 -8.91
C PRO A 94 -2.62 -7.29 -8.51
N GLU A 95 -3.13 -6.09 -8.20
CA GLU A 95 -2.29 -4.97 -7.80
C GLU A 95 -1.63 -5.19 -6.44
N VAL A 96 -2.37 -5.70 -5.47
CA VAL A 96 -1.79 -6.13 -4.18
C VAL A 96 -0.70 -7.17 -4.39
N ARG A 97 -0.95 -8.19 -5.26
CA ARG A 97 0.02 -9.24 -5.55
C ARG A 97 1.35 -8.69 -6.06
N LYS A 98 1.32 -7.70 -6.96
CA LYS A 98 2.54 -7.02 -7.42
C LYS A 98 3.35 -6.44 -6.26
N GLY A 99 2.68 -5.87 -5.24
CA GLY A 99 3.33 -5.35 -4.04
C GLY A 99 3.96 -6.43 -3.17
N LEU A 100 3.27 -7.56 -2.99
CA LEU A 100 3.81 -8.71 -2.28
C LEU A 100 5.05 -9.28 -2.98
N ASP A 101 4.99 -9.43 -4.32
CA ASP A 101 6.11 -9.92 -5.13
C ASP A 101 7.29 -8.95 -5.09
N ARG A 102 7.03 -7.63 -5.03
CA ARG A 102 8.07 -6.62 -4.82
C ARG A 102 8.76 -6.80 -3.47
N ALA A 103 8.00 -7.02 -2.39
CA ALA A 103 8.56 -7.25 -1.07
C ALA A 103 9.42 -8.53 -1.02
N ILE A 104 8.97 -9.62 -1.67
CA ILE A 104 9.76 -10.85 -1.79
C ILE A 104 11.05 -10.62 -2.58
N ARG A 105 11.01 -9.87 -3.69
CA ARG A 105 12.23 -9.55 -4.46
C ARG A 105 13.25 -8.74 -3.64
N GLU A 106 12.78 -7.86 -2.76
CA GLU A 106 13.68 -7.00 -1.97
C GLU A 106 14.19 -7.67 -0.69
N PHE A 107 13.33 -8.43 0.00
CA PHE A 107 13.64 -8.96 1.34
C PHE A 107 13.71 -10.49 1.40
N GLY A 108 13.48 -11.20 0.30
CA GLY A 108 13.48 -12.67 0.28
C GLY A 108 14.84 -13.24 0.68
N ASP A 109 15.93 -12.67 0.16
CA ASP A 109 17.30 -13.06 0.53
C ASP A 109 17.62 -12.75 2.00
N ASP A 110 16.90 -11.80 2.60
CA ASP A 110 16.99 -11.47 4.04
C ASP A 110 16.09 -12.36 4.92
N GLY A 111 15.42 -13.33 4.32
CA GLY A 111 14.62 -14.34 4.99
C GLY A 111 13.13 -14.02 5.07
N LEU A 112 12.60 -13.03 4.29
CA LEU A 112 11.16 -12.83 4.21
C LEU A 112 10.49 -13.98 3.48
N ASN A 113 9.45 -14.53 4.10
CA ASN A 113 8.50 -15.46 3.51
C ASN A 113 7.08 -14.92 3.65
N ILE A 114 6.26 -15.02 2.62
CA ILE A 114 4.86 -14.55 2.65
C ILE A 114 3.92 -15.73 2.37
N LEU A 115 3.04 -16.00 3.32
CA LEU A 115 1.90 -16.90 3.12
C LEU A 115 0.71 -16.08 2.67
N VAL A 116 0.15 -16.44 1.52
CA VAL A 116 -0.96 -15.70 0.89
C VAL A 116 -2.23 -16.53 0.94
N SER A 117 -3.31 -15.93 1.43
CA SER A 117 -4.66 -16.48 1.31
C SER A 117 -5.62 -15.39 0.85
N GLU A 118 -6.53 -15.75 -0.02
CA GLU A 118 -7.58 -14.86 -0.50
C GLU A 118 -8.95 -15.51 -0.29
N PHE A 119 -9.91 -14.71 0.18
CA PHE A 119 -11.28 -15.16 0.41
C PHE A 119 -12.26 -14.44 -0.52
N ASP A 120 -13.45 -15.01 -0.69
CA ASP A 120 -14.53 -14.37 -1.42
C ASP A 120 -15.09 -13.22 -0.58
N VAL A 121 -15.22 -12.01 -1.15
CA VAL A 121 -15.75 -10.82 -0.50
C VAL A 121 -17.13 -11.07 0.15
N HIS A 122 -17.95 -11.94 -0.44
CA HIS A 122 -19.27 -12.33 0.06
C HIS A 122 -19.23 -13.42 1.14
N ASN A 123 -18.04 -13.97 1.44
CA ASN A 123 -17.86 -14.97 2.51
C ASN A 123 -16.73 -14.59 3.48
N PRO A 124 -16.92 -13.52 4.28
CA PRO A 124 -15.87 -12.98 5.13
C PRO A 124 -15.41 -13.96 6.23
N MET A 125 -16.22 -14.98 6.60
CA MET A 125 -15.81 -16.01 7.54
C MET A 125 -14.62 -16.85 7.05
N GLN A 126 -14.39 -16.93 5.73
CA GLN A 126 -13.19 -17.57 5.19
C GLN A 126 -11.91 -16.84 5.60
N GLN A 127 -11.97 -15.52 5.84
CA GLN A 127 -10.84 -14.76 6.36
C GLN A 127 -10.40 -15.26 7.74
N MET A 128 -11.35 -15.49 8.64
CA MET A 128 -11.06 -16.04 9.96
C MET A 128 -10.43 -17.42 9.87
N ALA A 129 -10.98 -18.29 9.03
CA ALA A 129 -10.44 -19.64 8.82
C ALA A 129 -8.99 -19.62 8.29
N ALA A 130 -8.68 -18.71 7.34
CA ALA A 130 -7.34 -18.54 6.80
C ALA A 130 -6.35 -18.05 7.86
N VAL A 131 -6.74 -17.05 8.66
CA VAL A 131 -5.93 -16.56 9.78
C VAL A 131 -5.67 -17.69 10.80
N ASP A 132 -6.70 -18.49 11.12
CA ASP A 132 -6.56 -19.61 12.05
C ASP A 132 -5.62 -20.69 11.54
N GLN A 133 -5.65 -20.97 10.26
CA GLN A 133 -4.69 -21.90 9.64
C GLN A 133 -3.27 -21.37 9.75
N MET A 134 -3.02 -20.13 9.35
CA MET A 134 -1.68 -19.52 9.44
C MET A 134 -1.17 -19.44 10.88
N LEU A 135 -2.04 -19.20 11.87
CA LEU A 135 -1.68 -19.24 13.28
C LEU A 135 -1.21 -20.63 13.72
N ARG A 136 -1.86 -21.71 13.24
CA ARG A 136 -1.42 -23.11 13.50
C ARG A 136 -0.06 -23.40 12.85
N GLU A 137 0.25 -22.79 11.72
CA GLU A 137 1.54 -22.87 11.03
C GLU A 137 2.62 -21.99 11.69
N GLY A 138 2.29 -21.29 12.76
CA GLY A 138 3.24 -20.50 13.56
C GLY A 138 3.37 -19.03 13.12
N VAL A 139 2.57 -18.54 12.18
CA VAL A 139 2.57 -17.13 11.77
C VAL A 139 2.14 -16.25 12.94
N ARG A 140 2.84 -15.11 13.12
CA ARG A 140 2.56 -14.13 14.18
C ARG A 140 2.56 -12.69 13.69
N SER A 141 2.67 -12.49 12.37
CA SER A 141 2.65 -11.17 11.73
C SER A 141 1.75 -11.22 10.53
N PHE A 142 0.81 -10.27 10.42
CA PHE A 142 -0.26 -10.31 9.43
C PHE A 142 -0.45 -8.97 8.73
N VAL A 143 -0.63 -9.00 7.41
CA VAL A 143 -1.21 -7.92 6.62
C VAL A 143 -2.60 -8.35 6.21
N LEU A 144 -3.63 -7.60 6.61
CA LEU A 144 -5.03 -7.98 6.45
C LEU A 144 -5.80 -6.93 5.65
N ALA A 145 -6.35 -7.33 4.50
CA ALA A 145 -7.38 -6.59 3.79
C ALA A 145 -8.74 -7.25 4.07
N PHE A 146 -9.71 -6.50 4.56
CA PHE A 146 -10.98 -7.06 5.03
C PHE A 146 -12.18 -6.48 4.27
N SER A 147 -13.27 -7.25 4.21
CA SER A 147 -14.55 -6.84 3.64
C SER A 147 -15.61 -6.59 4.72
N ASP A 148 -15.58 -7.32 5.82
CA ASP A 148 -16.56 -7.24 6.90
C ASP A 148 -15.96 -6.70 8.19
N THR A 149 -16.62 -5.70 8.77
CA THR A 149 -16.13 -4.99 9.96
C THR A 149 -16.24 -5.84 11.23
N GLU A 150 -17.26 -6.67 11.35
CA GLU A 150 -17.45 -7.49 12.55
C GLU A 150 -16.48 -8.67 12.56
N VAL A 151 -16.32 -9.33 11.42
CA VAL A 151 -15.36 -10.46 11.29
C VAL A 151 -13.93 -9.98 11.56
N ILE A 152 -13.52 -8.83 11.01
CA ILE A 152 -12.17 -8.34 11.26
C ILE A 152 -11.96 -7.95 12.73
N ARG A 153 -12.96 -7.40 13.44
CA ARG A 153 -12.85 -7.11 14.87
C ARG A 153 -12.56 -8.39 15.68
N GLN A 154 -13.29 -9.46 15.41
CA GLN A 154 -13.07 -10.76 16.08
C GLN A 154 -11.67 -11.31 15.80
N ILE A 155 -11.20 -11.20 14.56
CA ILE A 155 -9.83 -11.58 14.18
C ILE A 155 -8.81 -10.75 14.96
N LEU A 156 -8.96 -9.43 15.00
CA LEU A 156 -8.03 -8.53 15.68
C LEU A 156 -7.97 -8.75 17.19
N GLU A 157 -9.10 -9.00 17.84
CA GLU A 157 -9.13 -9.38 19.26
C GLU A 157 -8.34 -10.67 19.53
N LYS A 158 -8.49 -11.67 18.67
CA LYS A 158 -7.75 -12.93 18.74
C LYS A 158 -6.24 -12.70 18.55
N LEU A 159 -5.85 -11.98 17.51
CA LEU A 159 -4.46 -11.67 17.20
C LEU A 159 -3.79 -10.84 18.30
N LYS A 160 -4.52 -9.90 18.91
CA LYS A 160 -4.06 -9.09 20.04
C LYS A 160 -3.76 -9.95 21.27
N LYS A 161 -4.64 -10.92 21.63
CA LYS A 161 -4.41 -11.87 22.73
C LYS A 161 -3.15 -12.71 22.51
N LEU A 162 -2.84 -13.02 21.24
CA LEU A 162 -1.65 -13.79 20.83
C LEU A 162 -0.41 -12.92 20.61
N LYS A 163 -0.51 -11.60 20.85
CA LYS A 163 0.56 -10.60 20.65
C LYS A 163 1.12 -10.61 19.21
N CYS A 164 0.26 -10.84 18.24
CA CYS A 164 0.63 -10.78 16.84
C CYS A 164 0.80 -9.31 16.40
N LEU A 165 1.72 -9.09 15.44
CA LEU A 165 1.84 -7.82 14.73
C LEU A 165 0.81 -7.78 13.59
N VAL A 166 0.12 -6.66 13.44
CA VAL A 166 -0.93 -6.52 12.43
C VAL A 166 -0.86 -5.18 11.73
N VAL A 167 -0.91 -5.23 10.40
CA VAL A 167 -1.16 -4.10 9.51
C VAL A 167 -2.50 -4.32 8.83
N LEU A 168 -3.40 -3.34 8.92
CA LEU A 168 -4.61 -3.27 8.11
C LEU A 168 -4.26 -2.61 6.77
N LEU A 169 -4.64 -3.25 5.67
CA LEU A 169 -4.34 -2.78 4.32
C LEU A 169 -5.58 -2.20 3.66
N SER A 170 -5.41 -1.02 3.05
CA SER A 170 -6.41 -0.33 2.24
C SER A 170 -7.63 0.17 3.03
N ARG A 171 -8.19 -0.57 3.97
CA ARG A 171 -9.32 -0.17 4.83
C ARG A 171 -8.89 -0.02 6.29
N ASP A 172 -9.39 1.04 6.95
CA ASP A 172 -9.16 1.30 8.38
C ASP A 172 -10.47 1.11 9.16
N LEU A 173 -10.38 0.58 10.37
CA LEU A 173 -11.54 0.51 11.27
C LEU A 173 -11.90 1.85 11.90
N GLN A 174 -11.01 2.86 11.77
CA GLN A 174 -11.13 4.20 12.38
C GLN A 174 -11.32 4.19 13.90
N GLU A 175 -11.16 3.05 14.52
CA GLU A 175 -11.14 2.84 15.95
C GLU A 175 -9.70 2.77 16.42
N ASN A 176 -9.43 3.17 17.66
CA ASN A 176 -8.08 3.04 18.23
C ASN A 176 -7.82 1.57 18.62
N THR A 177 -7.73 0.70 17.64
CA THR A 177 -7.49 -0.74 17.83
C THR A 177 -6.05 -1.07 18.19
N GLY A 178 -5.16 -0.09 18.08
CA GLY A 178 -3.71 -0.27 18.28
C GLY A 178 -2.99 -0.93 17.09
N ASN A 179 -3.70 -1.32 16.04
CA ASN A 179 -3.10 -1.86 14.83
C ASN A 179 -2.52 -0.75 13.92
N HIS A 180 -1.60 -1.13 13.05
CA HIS A 180 -1.10 -0.24 12.01
C HIS A 180 -2.03 -0.28 10.81
N TYR A 181 -2.11 0.83 10.11
CA TYR A 181 -2.86 0.98 8.88
C TYR A 181 -1.93 1.46 7.76
N VAL A 182 -2.04 0.84 6.60
CA VAL A 182 -1.42 1.29 5.34
C VAL A 182 -2.51 1.44 4.31
N GLY A 183 -2.72 2.64 3.82
CA GLY A 183 -3.78 2.96 2.87
C GLY A 183 -3.77 4.43 2.51
N VAL A 184 -4.90 4.95 2.06
CA VAL A 184 -5.07 6.38 1.75
C VAL A 184 -5.95 7.06 2.79
N ASP A 185 -5.91 8.39 2.81
CA ASP A 185 -6.92 9.18 3.51
C ASP A 185 -8.16 9.28 2.62
N TYR A 186 -9.19 8.51 2.94
CA TYR A 186 -10.43 8.46 2.16
C TYR A 186 -11.18 9.79 2.15
N TYR A 187 -11.11 10.57 3.23
CA TYR A 187 -11.69 11.90 3.26
C TYR A 187 -10.98 12.81 2.25
N GLN A 188 -9.65 12.87 2.30
CA GLN A 188 -8.88 13.68 1.35
C GLN A 188 -9.05 13.21 -0.09
N SER A 189 -9.28 11.92 -0.32
CA SER A 189 -9.54 11.42 -1.67
C SER A 189 -10.87 11.95 -2.24
N GLY A 190 -11.90 12.06 -1.41
CA GLY A 190 -13.17 12.69 -1.81
C GLY A 190 -13.05 14.19 -2.05
N VAL A 191 -12.29 14.90 -1.20
CA VAL A 191 -11.97 16.32 -1.39
C VAL A 191 -11.26 16.54 -2.73
N LEU A 192 -10.26 15.72 -3.03
CA LEU A 192 -9.48 15.81 -4.27
C LEU A 192 -10.35 15.57 -5.51
N ALA A 193 -11.21 14.55 -5.49
CA ALA A 193 -12.12 14.26 -6.60
C ALA A 193 -13.10 15.41 -6.85
N ALA A 194 -13.66 16.01 -5.79
CA ALA A 194 -14.55 17.16 -5.90
C ALA A 194 -13.83 18.38 -6.46
N GLU A 195 -12.61 18.66 -6.00
CA GLU A 195 -11.81 19.78 -6.50
C GLU A 195 -11.47 19.61 -7.98
N LEU A 196 -11.10 18.41 -8.41
CA LEU A 196 -10.82 18.10 -9.80
C LEU A 196 -12.07 18.35 -10.66
N LEU A 197 -13.19 17.72 -10.32
CA LEU A 197 -14.42 17.83 -11.11
C LEU A 197 -14.96 19.26 -11.12
N GLY A 198 -14.96 19.95 -9.97
CA GLY A 198 -15.39 21.33 -9.88
C GLY A 198 -14.55 22.30 -10.75
N LYS A 199 -13.25 22.09 -10.81
CA LYS A 199 -12.35 22.85 -11.71
C LYS A 199 -12.54 22.50 -13.18
N MET A 200 -12.94 21.29 -13.52
CA MET A 200 -13.24 20.86 -14.89
C MET A 200 -14.58 21.38 -15.39
N LEU A 201 -15.44 21.87 -14.50
CA LEU A 201 -16.78 22.39 -14.80
C LEU A 201 -16.89 23.90 -14.51
N PRO A 202 -16.11 24.77 -15.19
CA PRO A 202 -16.10 26.22 -14.94
C PRO A 202 -17.44 26.89 -15.29
N GLN A 203 -18.26 26.27 -16.14
CA GLN A 203 -19.60 26.76 -16.49
C GLN A 203 -20.69 26.20 -15.54
N GLY A 204 -20.31 25.29 -14.62
CA GLY A 204 -21.23 24.59 -13.76
C GLY A 204 -21.99 23.46 -14.48
N GLY A 205 -23.13 23.08 -13.92
CA GLY A 205 -24.00 22.02 -14.41
C GLY A 205 -24.25 20.93 -13.37
N SER A 206 -25.09 19.96 -13.72
CA SER A 206 -25.43 18.87 -12.82
C SER A 206 -24.35 17.78 -12.82
N ILE A 207 -24.13 17.19 -11.65
CA ILE A 207 -23.17 16.09 -11.46
C ILE A 207 -23.94 14.86 -10.97
N PHE A 208 -23.77 13.73 -11.68
CA PHE A 208 -24.32 12.44 -11.28
C PHE A 208 -23.28 11.64 -10.47
N VAL A 209 -23.73 10.98 -9.38
CA VAL A 209 -22.87 10.18 -8.51
C VAL A 209 -23.46 8.79 -8.31
N PRO A 210 -23.06 7.80 -9.12
CA PRO A 210 -23.40 6.41 -8.90
C PRO A 210 -22.49 5.80 -7.84
N VAL A 211 -23.06 5.00 -6.92
CA VAL A 211 -22.34 4.45 -5.77
C VAL A 211 -22.61 2.96 -5.62
N THR A 212 -21.57 2.19 -5.35
CA THR A 212 -21.64 0.74 -5.10
C THR A 212 -22.52 0.38 -3.90
N GLU A 213 -23.05 -0.85 -3.87
CA GLU A 213 -23.81 -1.38 -2.73
C GLU A 213 -22.98 -1.42 -1.43
N GLU A 214 -21.65 -1.57 -1.52
CA GLU A 214 -20.76 -1.58 -0.36
C GLU A 214 -20.86 -0.28 0.48
N TYR A 215 -21.42 0.79 -0.07
CA TYR A 215 -21.58 2.05 0.65
C TYR A 215 -22.25 1.87 2.02
N LEU A 216 -23.25 1.00 2.13
CA LEU A 216 -24.02 0.81 3.38
C LEU A 216 -23.15 0.23 4.50
N THR A 217 -22.13 -0.56 4.17
CA THR A 217 -21.28 -1.28 5.13
C THR A 217 -19.84 -0.76 5.17
N ASN A 218 -19.44 0.04 4.18
CA ASN A 218 -18.07 0.53 4.03
C ASN A 218 -17.96 2.02 4.39
N ARG A 219 -17.49 2.30 5.61
CA ARG A 219 -17.30 3.68 6.10
C ARG A 219 -16.31 4.49 5.26
N ASP A 220 -15.34 3.85 4.63
CA ASP A 220 -14.35 4.56 3.82
C ASP A 220 -15.00 5.16 2.57
N ILE A 221 -15.91 4.41 1.93
CA ILE A 221 -16.73 4.94 0.81
C ILE A 221 -17.65 6.06 1.30
N GLN A 222 -18.26 5.92 2.49
CA GLN A 222 -19.09 6.97 3.10
C GLN A 222 -18.28 8.24 3.36
N HIS A 223 -17.06 8.13 3.90
CA HIS A 223 -16.17 9.26 4.14
C HIS A 223 -15.79 9.96 2.83
N ARG A 224 -15.47 9.18 1.81
CA ARG A 224 -15.13 9.68 0.48
C ARG A 224 -16.27 10.46 -0.14
N LEU A 225 -17.47 9.88 -0.14
CA LEU A 225 -18.66 10.55 -0.67
C LEU A 225 -19.01 11.80 0.13
N ASN A 226 -19.03 11.73 1.46
CA ASN A 226 -19.35 12.88 2.32
C ASN A 226 -18.35 14.02 2.12
N ALA A 227 -17.07 13.71 1.97
CA ALA A 227 -16.03 14.69 1.68
C ALA A 227 -16.23 15.34 0.30
N PHE A 228 -16.56 14.53 -0.72
CA PHE A 228 -16.91 15.02 -2.05
C PHE A 228 -18.10 15.99 -1.98
N LEU A 229 -19.21 15.58 -1.38
CA LEU A 229 -20.42 16.42 -1.26
C LEU A 229 -20.16 17.73 -0.49
N THR A 230 -19.34 17.66 0.57
CA THR A 230 -18.97 18.84 1.35
C THR A 230 -18.11 19.79 0.53
N LYS A 231 -17.09 19.27 -0.17
CA LYS A 231 -16.19 20.09 -0.99
C LYS A 231 -16.89 20.70 -2.21
N MET A 232 -17.86 20.00 -2.81
CA MET A 232 -18.66 20.54 -3.92
C MET A 232 -19.42 21.80 -3.58
N GLN A 233 -19.72 22.08 -2.29
CA GLN A 233 -20.35 23.34 -1.86
C GLN A 233 -19.50 24.58 -2.18
N GLU A 234 -18.18 24.42 -2.38
CA GLU A 234 -17.30 25.50 -2.82
C GLU A 234 -17.44 25.83 -4.33
N PHE A 235 -18.21 25.03 -5.08
CA PHE A 235 -18.48 25.18 -6.51
C PHE A 235 -19.99 25.42 -6.73
N PRO A 236 -20.52 26.60 -6.39
CA PRO A 236 -21.96 26.87 -6.34
C PRO A 236 -22.66 26.82 -7.71
N SER A 237 -21.92 26.86 -8.81
CA SER A 237 -22.44 26.64 -10.16
C SER A 237 -22.67 25.18 -10.52
N CYS A 238 -22.17 24.25 -9.68
CA CYS A 238 -22.35 22.81 -9.85
C CYS A 238 -23.43 22.30 -8.88
N GLU A 239 -24.37 21.52 -9.39
CA GLU A 239 -25.39 20.86 -8.58
C GLU A 239 -25.14 19.35 -8.55
N VAL A 240 -25.01 18.77 -7.35
CA VAL A 240 -24.93 17.31 -7.25
C VAL A 240 -26.36 16.74 -7.20
N LEU A 241 -26.68 15.93 -8.18
CA LEU A 241 -27.98 15.24 -8.25
C LEU A 241 -28.14 14.28 -7.06
N PRO A 242 -29.37 13.85 -6.73
CA PRO A 242 -29.58 12.81 -5.73
C PRO A 242 -28.70 11.59 -6.00
N VAL A 243 -27.93 11.20 -5.00
CA VAL A 243 -26.95 10.10 -5.12
C VAL A 243 -27.68 8.77 -5.30
N VAL A 244 -27.25 7.96 -6.25
CA VAL A 244 -27.83 6.64 -6.51
C VAL A 244 -26.92 5.57 -5.89
N HIS A 245 -27.43 4.89 -4.88
CA HIS A 245 -26.72 3.86 -4.12
C HIS A 245 -27.15 2.44 -4.52
N GLY A 246 -26.32 1.47 -4.16
CA GLY A 246 -26.66 0.05 -4.23
C GLY A 246 -26.41 -0.58 -5.59
N LEU A 247 -25.51 0.00 -6.38
CA LEU A 247 -25.20 -0.49 -7.72
C LEU A 247 -24.11 -1.56 -7.64
N THR A 248 -24.39 -2.74 -8.18
CA THR A 248 -23.48 -3.89 -8.16
C THR A 248 -23.15 -4.38 -9.56
N GLU A 249 -24.20 -4.63 -10.36
CA GLU A 249 -24.05 -5.22 -11.66
C GLU A 249 -23.89 -4.16 -12.77
N ALA A 250 -23.11 -4.49 -13.79
CA ALA A 250 -22.84 -3.59 -14.91
C ALA A 250 -24.13 -3.05 -15.56
N GLU A 251 -25.14 -3.89 -15.69
CA GLU A 251 -26.42 -3.50 -16.29
C GLU A 251 -27.22 -2.51 -15.43
N GLU A 252 -27.07 -2.57 -14.11
CA GLU A 252 -27.67 -1.59 -13.21
C GLU A 252 -26.99 -0.24 -13.37
N ILE A 253 -25.64 -0.24 -13.39
CA ILE A 253 -24.85 0.96 -13.61
C ILE A 253 -25.22 1.59 -14.96
N ARG A 254 -25.24 0.80 -16.05
CA ARG A 254 -25.64 1.27 -17.38
C ARG A 254 -27.01 1.92 -17.36
N ARG A 255 -28.02 1.26 -16.78
CA ARG A 255 -29.37 1.78 -16.69
C ARG A 255 -29.43 3.12 -15.96
N GLU A 256 -28.78 3.24 -14.81
CA GLU A 256 -28.82 4.48 -14.00
C GLU A 256 -28.06 5.62 -14.69
N VAL A 257 -26.90 5.36 -15.31
CA VAL A 257 -26.15 6.37 -16.08
C VAL A 257 -26.96 6.85 -17.29
N LYS A 258 -27.54 5.95 -18.10
CA LYS A 258 -28.43 6.31 -19.22
C LYS A 258 -29.64 7.10 -18.73
N GLY A 259 -30.21 6.69 -17.59
CA GLY A 259 -31.33 7.40 -16.97
C GLY A 259 -30.96 8.82 -16.55
N ALA A 260 -29.77 9.02 -15.98
CA ALA A 260 -29.28 10.34 -15.59
C ALA A 260 -29.05 11.24 -16.82
N ILE A 261 -28.45 10.72 -17.89
CA ILE A 261 -28.26 11.43 -19.16
C ILE A 261 -29.59 11.87 -19.76
N ALA A 262 -30.56 10.97 -19.83
CA ALA A 262 -31.86 11.24 -20.46
C ALA A 262 -32.71 12.28 -19.70
N LYS A 263 -32.64 12.27 -18.34
CA LYS A 263 -33.46 13.11 -17.47
C LYS A 263 -32.89 14.51 -17.24
N ASN A 264 -31.56 14.66 -17.30
CA ASN A 264 -30.90 15.91 -16.90
C ASN A 264 -30.16 16.51 -18.12
N LYS A 265 -30.77 17.51 -18.74
CA LYS A 265 -30.21 18.16 -19.94
C LYS A 265 -28.98 19.00 -19.65
N ASP A 266 -28.78 19.41 -18.41
CA ASP A 266 -27.67 20.17 -17.89
C ASP A 266 -26.60 19.28 -17.22
N LEU A 267 -26.73 17.94 -17.37
CA LEU A 267 -25.73 17.00 -16.88
C LEU A 267 -24.37 17.33 -17.52
N ALA A 268 -23.40 17.66 -16.70
CA ALA A 268 -22.08 18.11 -17.10
C ALA A 268 -20.96 17.19 -16.62
N GLY A 269 -21.19 16.41 -15.53
CA GLY A 269 -20.15 15.54 -15.00
C GLY A 269 -20.68 14.29 -14.28
N ILE A 270 -19.80 13.30 -14.16
CA ILE A 270 -20.05 12.07 -13.40
C ILE A 270 -18.86 11.83 -12.47
N PHE A 271 -19.15 11.60 -11.19
CA PHE A 271 -18.18 11.11 -10.22
C PHE A 271 -18.52 9.67 -9.87
N ASP A 272 -17.73 8.72 -10.42
CA ASP A 272 -17.99 7.30 -10.23
C ASP A 272 -17.44 6.78 -8.89
N LEU A 273 -18.32 6.19 -8.11
CA LEU A 273 -18.05 5.45 -6.88
C LEU A 273 -18.53 3.99 -6.95
N THR A 274 -18.72 3.47 -8.16
CA THR A 274 -19.05 2.05 -8.37
C THR A 274 -17.80 1.18 -8.55
N TYR A 275 -16.63 1.81 -8.74
CA TYR A 275 -15.39 1.15 -9.15
C TYR A 275 -15.47 0.46 -10.51
N ARG A 276 -16.36 0.94 -11.38
CA ARG A 276 -16.61 0.45 -12.73
C ARG A 276 -16.62 1.60 -13.73
N LEU A 277 -15.55 2.41 -13.69
CA LEU A 277 -15.34 3.49 -14.68
C LEU A 277 -15.42 2.98 -16.13
N ASP A 278 -14.99 1.73 -16.39
CA ASP A 278 -15.13 1.05 -17.68
C ASP A 278 -16.57 1.04 -18.17
N VAL A 279 -17.51 0.67 -17.29
CA VAL A 279 -18.93 0.61 -17.64
C VAL A 279 -19.53 2.00 -17.87
N VAL A 280 -19.12 2.98 -17.06
CA VAL A 280 -19.57 4.36 -17.21
C VAL A 280 -19.06 4.97 -18.52
N ALA A 281 -17.78 4.79 -18.83
CA ALA A 281 -17.15 5.25 -20.07
C ALA A 281 -17.80 4.64 -21.30
N ASP A 282 -18.10 3.34 -21.28
CA ASP A 282 -18.85 2.67 -22.35
C ASP A 282 -20.20 3.32 -22.60
N VAL A 283 -20.94 3.64 -21.52
CA VAL A 283 -22.24 4.30 -21.66
C VAL A 283 -22.11 5.70 -22.27
N LEU A 284 -21.10 6.48 -21.86
CA LEU A 284 -20.86 7.80 -22.47
C LEU A 284 -20.62 7.73 -23.97
N ARG A 285 -19.85 6.72 -24.40
CA ARG A 285 -19.58 6.47 -25.82
C ARG A 285 -20.83 6.03 -26.59
N GLU A 286 -21.63 5.11 -26.00
CA GLU A 286 -22.89 4.64 -26.58
C GLU A 286 -23.93 5.76 -26.76
N GLU A 287 -24.02 6.66 -25.79
CA GLU A 287 -24.99 7.77 -25.79
C GLU A 287 -24.46 9.04 -26.51
N GLY A 288 -23.21 9.00 -27.03
CA GLY A 288 -22.56 10.15 -27.66
C GLY A 288 -22.37 11.34 -26.73
N ARG A 289 -22.14 11.08 -25.43
CA ARG A 289 -21.95 12.09 -24.39
C ARG A 289 -20.51 12.13 -23.87
N GLU A 290 -19.56 12.06 -24.78
CA GLU A 290 -18.13 12.21 -24.51
C GLU A 290 -17.74 13.64 -24.05
N ASP A 291 -18.72 14.58 -24.10
CA ASP A 291 -18.62 15.92 -23.54
C ASP A 291 -18.68 15.97 -22.02
N LEU A 292 -19.26 14.94 -21.38
CA LEU A 292 -19.39 14.87 -19.92
C LEU A 292 -18.03 14.63 -19.26
N ARG A 293 -17.76 15.37 -18.18
CA ARG A 293 -16.55 15.15 -17.38
C ARG A 293 -16.70 13.91 -16.51
N LEU A 294 -15.80 12.96 -16.69
CA LEU A 294 -15.81 11.68 -15.96
C LEU A 294 -14.57 11.56 -15.07
N THR A 295 -14.78 11.35 -13.79
CA THR A 295 -13.72 11.09 -12.82
C THR A 295 -14.13 9.98 -11.84
N GLY A 296 -13.15 9.28 -11.29
CA GLY A 296 -13.34 8.22 -10.31
C GLY A 296 -12.02 7.78 -9.68
N PHE A 297 -11.94 6.52 -9.30
CA PHE A 297 -10.81 5.98 -8.56
C PHE A 297 -10.17 4.79 -9.27
N ASP A 298 -8.85 4.66 -8.99
CA ASP A 298 -7.98 3.60 -9.41
C ASP A 298 -7.72 3.57 -10.93
N LEU A 299 -6.61 2.95 -11.28
CA LEU A 299 -6.18 2.76 -12.65
C LEU A 299 -6.00 1.26 -12.88
N TYR A 300 -6.71 0.73 -13.88
CA TYR A 300 -6.70 -0.68 -14.23
C TYR A 300 -6.75 -0.85 -15.76
N PRO A 301 -6.36 -2.03 -16.28
CA PRO A 301 -6.14 -2.20 -17.72
C PRO A 301 -7.31 -1.79 -18.61
N GLU A 302 -8.55 -2.06 -18.17
CA GLU A 302 -9.76 -1.85 -18.94
C GLU A 302 -10.06 -0.38 -19.24
N ILE A 303 -9.57 0.56 -18.42
CA ILE A 303 -9.80 2.00 -18.61
C ILE A 303 -8.60 2.76 -19.19
N MET A 304 -7.48 2.07 -19.45
CA MET A 304 -6.25 2.73 -19.90
C MET A 304 -6.41 3.50 -21.22
N GLU A 305 -7.16 2.94 -22.16
CA GLU A 305 -7.47 3.59 -23.43
C GLU A 305 -8.39 4.79 -23.22
N ASP A 306 -9.41 4.64 -22.40
CA ASP A 306 -10.38 5.71 -22.10
C ASP A 306 -9.72 6.92 -21.40
N VAL A 307 -8.74 6.67 -20.53
CA VAL A 307 -7.91 7.75 -19.96
C VAL A 307 -6.99 8.36 -21.01
N GLN A 308 -6.38 7.54 -21.89
CA GLN A 308 -5.51 8.02 -22.95
C GLN A 308 -6.26 8.94 -23.92
N ASP A 309 -7.48 8.59 -24.29
CA ASP A 309 -8.34 9.30 -25.22
C ASP A 309 -9.13 10.45 -24.55
N SER A 310 -8.94 10.61 -23.24
CA SER A 310 -9.61 11.64 -22.40
C SER A 310 -11.13 11.49 -22.32
N LEU A 311 -11.67 10.30 -22.53
CA LEU A 311 -13.06 9.98 -22.20
C LEU A 311 -13.24 9.91 -20.68
N ILE A 312 -12.24 9.39 -19.97
CA ILE A 312 -12.07 9.55 -18.54
C ILE A 312 -11.07 10.70 -18.34
N ASP A 313 -11.54 11.83 -17.82
CA ASP A 313 -10.72 13.04 -17.68
C ASP A 313 -9.59 12.87 -16.66
N ALA A 314 -9.91 12.22 -15.53
CA ALA A 314 -8.92 11.97 -14.47
C ALA A 314 -9.36 10.82 -13.56
N VAL A 315 -8.39 10.08 -13.07
CA VAL A 315 -8.59 9.13 -11.98
C VAL A 315 -7.73 9.50 -10.78
N VAL A 316 -8.27 9.31 -9.57
CA VAL A 316 -7.51 9.40 -8.34
C VAL A 316 -6.90 8.04 -8.04
N TYR A 317 -5.60 7.92 -8.27
CA TYR A 317 -4.86 6.68 -8.12
C TYR A 317 -4.32 6.53 -6.70
N GLN A 318 -4.50 5.34 -6.12
CA GLN A 318 -4.21 5.04 -4.73
C GLN A 318 -2.95 4.19 -4.54
N ASP A 319 -2.39 3.61 -5.60
CA ASP A 319 -1.21 2.75 -5.62
C ASP A 319 -1.30 1.56 -4.62
N LEU A 320 -2.23 0.65 -4.89
CA LEU A 320 -2.43 -0.56 -4.09
C LEU A 320 -1.17 -1.44 -4.01
N ASN A 321 -0.38 -1.47 -5.10
CA ASN A 321 0.90 -2.17 -5.14
C ASN A 321 1.85 -1.64 -4.06
N LYS A 322 2.03 -0.32 -4.01
CA LYS A 322 2.86 0.33 -3.00
C LYS A 322 2.32 0.13 -1.59
N GLN A 323 1.01 0.21 -1.40
CA GLN A 323 0.40 -0.04 -0.09
C GLN A 323 0.74 -1.45 0.41
N ALA A 324 0.57 -2.47 -0.43
CA ALA A 324 0.88 -3.86 -0.08
C ALA A 324 2.37 -4.05 0.24
N TYR A 325 3.25 -3.50 -0.60
CA TYR A 325 4.68 -3.51 -0.36
C TYR A 325 5.06 -2.84 0.97
N GLU A 326 4.54 -1.64 1.26
CA GLU A 326 4.82 -0.92 2.51
C GLU A 326 4.31 -1.69 3.74
N GLY A 327 3.13 -2.32 3.66
CA GLY A 327 2.61 -3.16 4.74
C GLY A 327 3.54 -4.34 5.07
N MET A 328 4.08 -5.01 4.05
CA MET A 328 5.06 -6.08 4.23
C MET A 328 6.38 -5.56 4.79
N LYS A 329 6.90 -4.46 4.24
CA LYS A 329 8.14 -3.83 4.67
C LYS A 329 8.10 -3.41 6.14
N LEU A 330 7.02 -2.77 6.57
CA LEU A 330 6.85 -2.34 7.96
C LEU A 330 6.98 -3.52 8.93
N LEU A 331 6.25 -4.60 8.69
CA LEU A 331 6.31 -5.80 9.54
C LEU A 331 7.67 -6.49 9.46
N PHE A 332 8.24 -6.60 8.27
CA PHE A 332 9.57 -7.20 8.09
C PHE A 332 10.65 -6.41 8.84
N GLU A 333 10.67 -5.08 8.72
CA GLU A 333 11.62 -4.22 9.41
C GLU A 333 11.48 -4.32 10.94
N GLU A 334 10.27 -4.44 11.47
CA GLU A 334 10.06 -4.65 12.91
C GLU A 334 10.60 -6.02 13.35
N MET A 335 10.26 -7.09 12.63
CA MET A 335 10.71 -8.45 12.97
C MET A 335 12.21 -8.65 12.82
N CYS A 336 12.77 -8.17 11.71
CA CYS A 336 14.17 -8.41 11.34
C CYS A 336 15.11 -7.44 12.05
N TYR A 337 14.74 -6.15 12.10
CA TYR A 337 15.61 -5.07 12.58
C TYR A 337 15.23 -4.53 13.96
N GLY A 338 14.07 -4.94 14.50
CA GLY A 338 13.55 -4.40 15.76
C GLY A 338 13.21 -2.92 15.65
N LYS A 339 12.84 -2.46 14.46
CA LYS A 339 12.44 -1.08 14.21
C LYS A 339 10.98 -0.92 14.63
N HIS A 340 10.78 -0.41 15.86
CA HIS A 340 9.43 -0.22 16.37
C HIS A 340 8.63 0.76 15.51
N LEU A 341 7.43 0.32 15.15
CA LEU A 341 6.47 1.13 14.40
C LEU A 341 5.87 2.19 15.33
N SER A 342 6.35 3.43 15.25
CA SER A 342 5.86 4.55 16.08
C SER A 342 4.56 5.14 15.55
N GLU A 343 4.44 5.24 14.23
CA GLU A 343 3.24 5.75 13.56
C GLU A 343 2.21 4.64 13.40
N LYS A 344 0.94 4.96 13.61
CA LYS A 344 -0.17 4.02 13.46
C LYS A 344 -0.80 4.08 12.07
N LYS A 345 -0.73 5.23 11.41
CA LYS A 345 -1.32 5.44 10.08
C LYS A 345 -0.24 5.84 9.08
N HIS A 346 -0.08 5.01 8.07
CA HIS A 346 0.85 5.20 6.96
C HIS A 346 0.04 5.52 5.70
N TYR A 347 -0.16 6.81 5.44
CA TYR A 347 -0.93 7.24 4.29
C TYR A 347 -0.09 7.22 3.01
N SER A 348 -0.56 6.46 2.02
CA SER A 348 -0.07 6.54 0.64
C SER A 348 -0.49 7.86 0.01
N LYS A 349 0.32 8.36 -0.90
CA LYS A 349 -0.02 9.56 -1.67
C LYS A 349 -1.19 9.25 -2.60
N LEU A 350 -2.08 10.23 -2.73
CA LEU A 350 -3.08 10.26 -3.77
C LEU A 350 -2.46 10.94 -4.99
N GLU A 351 -2.51 10.29 -6.14
CA GLU A 351 -1.98 10.82 -7.38
C GLU A 351 -3.11 11.01 -8.39
N VAL A 352 -3.06 12.08 -9.15
CA VAL A 352 -4.03 12.33 -10.23
C VAL A 352 -3.44 11.84 -11.54
N VAL A 353 -4.12 10.88 -12.17
CA VAL A 353 -3.72 10.35 -13.47
C VAL A 353 -4.67 10.88 -14.53
N MET A 354 -4.08 11.47 -15.55
CA MET A 354 -4.74 12.03 -16.75
C MET A 354 -4.00 11.52 -17.99
N SER A 355 -4.53 11.74 -19.18
CA SER A 355 -3.88 11.34 -20.44
C SER A 355 -2.42 11.79 -20.53
N SER A 356 -2.11 13.01 -20.07
CA SER A 356 -0.77 13.62 -20.17
C SER A 356 0.31 12.94 -19.33
N ASN A 357 -0.05 12.28 -18.22
CA ASN A 357 0.91 11.61 -17.33
C ASN A 357 0.70 10.08 -17.24
N LEU A 358 -0.24 9.53 -17.99
CA LEU A 358 -0.59 8.09 -17.98
C LEU A 358 0.62 7.19 -18.26
N SER A 359 1.58 7.66 -19.08
CA SER A 359 2.77 6.88 -19.44
C SER A 359 3.65 6.52 -18.24
N TYR A 360 3.57 7.25 -17.13
CA TYR A 360 4.31 6.95 -15.89
C TYR A 360 3.70 5.83 -15.05
N PHE A 361 2.49 5.38 -15.41
CA PHE A 361 1.71 4.37 -14.68
C PHE A 361 1.52 3.06 -15.46
N ARG A 362 2.19 2.93 -16.61
CA ARG A 362 2.17 1.73 -17.48
C ARG A 362 3.24 0.71 -17.11
#